data_89b3cf5a1dfa76eaa2569cba7ca33ca2
#
_entry.id   89b3cf5a1dfa76eaa2569cba7ca33ca2
#
_cell.length_a   1.000
_cell.length_b   1.000
_cell.length_c   1.000
_cell.angle_alpha   90.00
_cell.angle_beta   90.00
_cell.angle_gamma   90.00
#
_symmetry.space_group_name_H-M   'P 1'
#
loop_
_entity.id
_entity.type
_entity.pdbx_description
1 polymer ?
#
loop_
_entity_poly.entity_id
_entity_poly.type
_entity_poly.pdbx_seq_one_letter_code
_entity_poly.pdbx_strand_id
1 'polypeptide(L)'
;MQDVEPRRVLAAIDAFLSTPLDAALTRHREADPAAGALALFHEVAATVPAYRRFLDEHGVDPAAVRTPADFAALPVITKQNYVLRHPIADLCRGGRVESCDMVAVSSGSTGKPTFWPRSVTDELPVARRFEQVFHDSFRADARRTLAVVCFALGSWVGGMYTAACCRHLAAKGYPITVVTPGNNKEEIYRVVLDLGPAFDQVVLLGYPPFLKDVIDTGRARGIDWAPLRIKLVMAGEVFSEEWRTLVGERVGSTSPCHDSASLYGTADAGVLGNETPLSIAIRRFLASNPEAARALFGQDRLPTLVQYDPAVRFFEQREGMLLFSGENGVPLIRYAILDSGGVHAHADMMAALARFGFDPRRELDGERGARELPFVYVFGRSDFTVSYFGANIYPENVVVGIEQPGVKEWVTGKFVLEVREGADRDAYLSVVVELAPGEAESEARRDAAARSIEEHLVRLNSEFRSYVPAGKRAPRVTLRAAGDPEYFPLGVKHRYTRKPGG
;
A
#
# COMPACT_ATOMS: atom_id res chain seq x y z
N MET A 1 3.22 -12.15 -35.52
CA MET A 1 2.89 -11.99 -34.10
C MET A 1 3.72 -10.93 -33.37
N GLN A 2 4.91 -10.53 -33.88
CA GLN A 2 5.79 -9.49 -33.27
C GLN A 2 5.27 -8.04 -33.45
N ASP A 3 4.38 -7.76 -34.38
CA ASP A 3 3.88 -6.39 -34.68
C ASP A 3 2.66 -5.94 -33.86
N VAL A 4 2.05 -6.81 -33.06
CA VAL A 4 0.81 -6.50 -32.32
C VAL A 4 1.10 -5.78 -31.01
N GLU A 5 2.18 -6.12 -30.33
CA GLU A 5 2.54 -5.57 -29.01
C GLU A 5 2.87 -4.06 -29.04
N PRO A 6 3.75 -3.57 -29.92
CA PRO A 6 4.02 -2.13 -29.99
C PRO A 6 2.79 -1.29 -30.37
N ARG A 7 1.91 -1.80 -31.23
CA ARG A 7 0.65 -1.12 -31.59
C ARG A 7 -0.33 -1.07 -30.42
N ARG A 8 -0.40 -2.13 -29.61
CA ARG A 8 -1.21 -2.17 -28.39
C ARG A 8 -0.73 -1.14 -27.37
N VAL A 9 0.57 -1.06 -27.13
CA VAL A 9 1.17 -0.08 -26.21
C VAL A 9 0.88 1.35 -26.69
N LEU A 10 1.11 1.66 -27.97
CA LEU A 10 0.84 2.99 -28.53
C LEU A 10 -0.65 3.35 -28.43
N ALA A 11 -1.57 2.42 -28.73
CA ALA A 11 -3.00 2.64 -28.60
C ALA A 11 -3.42 2.89 -27.12
N ALA A 12 -2.80 2.19 -26.15
CA ALA A 12 -3.06 2.41 -24.73
C ALA A 12 -2.57 3.78 -24.27
N ILE A 13 -1.38 4.20 -24.70
CA ILE A 13 -0.83 5.53 -24.41
C ILE A 13 -1.75 6.61 -25.01
N ASP A 14 -2.13 6.50 -26.28
CA ASP A 14 -3.02 7.45 -26.95
C ASP A 14 -4.37 7.55 -26.23
N ALA A 15 -4.97 6.42 -25.89
CA ALA A 15 -6.21 6.35 -25.11
C ALA A 15 -6.06 7.01 -23.73
N PHE A 16 -4.93 6.85 -23.04
CA PHE A 16 -4.68 7.52 -21.77
C PHE A 16 -4.57 9.04 -21.94
N LEU A 17 -3.80 9.48 -22.92
CA LEU A 17 -3.55 10.91 -23.17
C LEU A 17 -4.83 11.64 -23.64
N SER A 18 -5.61 11.02 -24.52
CA SER A 18 -6.79 11.62 -25.14
C SER A 18 -8.05 11.55 -24.29
N THR A 19 -8.16 10.58 -23.34
CA THR A 19 -9.38 10.42 -22.55
C THR A 19 -9.39 11.33 -21.31
N PRO A 20 -10.34 12.28 -21.19
CA PRO A 20 -10.50 13.10 -19.98
C PRO A 20 -10.73 12.24 -18.74
N LEU A 21 -10.29 12.73 -17.57
CA LEU A 21 -10.44 12.01 -16.31
C LEU A 21 -11.90 11.64 -16.02
N ASP A 22 -12.82 12.59 -16.19
CA ASP A 22 -14.25 12.36 -15.92
C ASP A 22 -14.83 11.24 -16.78
N ALA A 23 -14.53 11.25 -18.07
CA ALA A 23 -14.95 10.19 -18.98
C ALA A 23 -14.37 8.82 -18.60
N ALA A 24 -13.10 8.80 -18.14
CA ALA A 24 -12.47 7.58 -17.69
C ALA A 24 -13.11 7.02 -16.42
N LEU A 25 -13.41 7.88 -15.44
CA LEU A 25 -13.97 7.48 -14.14
C LEU A 25 -15.48 7.16 -14.17
N THR A 26 -16.18 7.45 -15.25
CA THR A 26 -17.60 7.12 -15.42
C THR A 26 -17.85 5.84 -16.21
N ARG A 27 -16.82 5.27 -16.82
CA ARG A 27 -16.93 4.02 -17.62
C ARG A 27 -17.58 2.86 -16.88
N HIS A 28 -17.33 2.75 -15.56
CA HIS A 28 -17.93 1.70 -14.75
C HIS A 28 -19.44 1.75 -14.66
N ARG A 29 -20.08 2.89 -14.98
CA ARG A 29 -21.55 3.01 -15.00
C ARG A 29 -22.18 2.24 -16.18
N GLU A 30 -21.39 2.03 -17.25
CA GLU A 30 -21.82 1.36 -18.47
C GLU A 30 -21.30 -0.08 -18.55
N ALA A 31 -20.32 -0.43 -17.71
CA ALA A 31 -19.67 -1.73 -17.69
C ALA A 31 -20.19 -2.59 -16.52
N ASP A 32 -20.39 -3.88 -16.78
CA ASP A 32 -20.55 -4.88 -15.72
C ASP A 32 -19.16 -5.33 -15.24
N PRO A 33 -18.73 -4.99 -14.02
CA PRO A 33 -17.43 -5.40 -13.49
C PRO A 33 -17.26 -6.92 -13.43
N ALA A 34 -18.34 -7.67 -13.18
CA ALA A 34 -18.29 -9.13 -13.12
C ALA A 34 -18.08 -9.73 -14.52
N ALA A 35 -18.73 -9.18 -15.55
CA ALA A 35 -18.48 -9.56 -16.93
C ALA A 35 -17.04 -9.25 -17.36
N GLY A 36 -16.48 -8.10 -16.93
CA GLY A 36 -15.08 -7.76 -17.16
C GLY A 36 -14.10 -8.75 -16.51
N ALA A 37 -14.36 -9.15 -15.27
CA ALA A 37 -13.56 -10.15 -14.56
C ALA A 37 -13.64 -11.54 -15.24
N LEU A 38 -14.81 -11.92 -15.71
CA LEU A 38 -15.01 -13.17 -16.44
C LEU A 38 -14.27 -13.16 -17.79
N ALA A 39 -14.31 -12.07 -18.52
CA ALA A 39 -13.57 -11.91 -19.77
C ALA A 39 -12.04 -12.00 -19.54
N LEU A 40 -11.54 -11.34 -18.49
CA LEU A 40 -10.13 -11.44 -18.08
C LEU A 40 -9.76 -12.88 -17.70
N PHE A 41 -10.63 -13.60 -16.98
CA PHE A 41 -10.41 -15.02 -16.65
C PHE A 41 -10.20 -15.87 -17.91
N HIS A 42 -11.07 -15.75 -18.90
CA HIS A 42 -10.94 -16.52 -20.13
C HIS A 42 -9.67 -16.19 -20.92
N GLU A 43 -9.31 -14.92 -20.97
CA GLU A 43 -8.06 -14.47 -21.60
C GLU A 43 -6.84 -15.06 -20.88
N VAL A 44 -6.81 -14.99 -19.55
CA VAL A 44 -5.69 -15.50 -18.72
C VAL A 44 -5.61 -17.02 -18.81
N ALA A 45 -6.73 -17.73 -18.75
CA ALA A 45 -6.78 -19.19 -18.93
C ALA A 45 -6.26 -19.63 -20.30
N ALA A 46 -6.47 -18.82 -21.34
CA ALA A 46 -5.99 -19.11 -22.69
C ALA A 46 -4.52 -18.76 -22.91
N THR A 47 -3.99 -17.72 -22.22
CA THR A 47 -2.69 -17.13 -22.58
C THR A 47 -1.59 -17.33 -21.55
N VAL A 48 -1.91 -17.66 -20.29
CA VAL A 48 -0.94 -17.79 -19.20
C VAL A 48 -0.68 -19.27 -18.86
N PRO A 49 0.50 -19.81 -19.18
CA PRO A 49 0.78 -21.25 -19.00
C PRO A 49 0.63 -21.74 -17.55
N ALA A 50 1.09 -20.95 -16.58
CA ALA A 50 0.96 -21.29 -15.16
C ALA A 50 -0.49 -21.37 -14.71
N TYR A 51 -1.34 -20.44 -15.19
CA TYR A 51 -2.75 -20.42 -14.80
C TYR A 51 -3.53 -21.59 -15.39
N ARG A 52 -3.21 -21.98 -16.62
CA ARG A 52 -3.77 -23.18 -17.24
C ARG A 52 -3.47 -24.41 -16.41
N ARG A 53 -2.18 -24.63 -16.04
CA ARG A 53 -1.80 -25.76 -15.17
C ARG A 53 -2.50 -25.70 -13.80
N PHE A 54 -2.63 -24.53 -13.23
CA PHE A 54 -3.34 -24.36 -11.97
C PHE A 54 -4.82 -24.77 -12.05
N LEU A 55 -5.50 -24.43 -13.15
CA LEU A 55 -6.87 -24.86 -13.41
C LEU A 55 -6.99 -26.37 -13.62
N ASP A 56 -6.06 -26.96 -14.39
CA ASP A 56 -5.99 -28.40 -14.62
C ASP A 56 -5.76 -29.18 -13.31
N GLU A 57 -4.86 -28.72 -12.44
CA GLU A 57 -4.60 -29.29 -11.11
C GLU A 57 -5.84 -29.27 -10.20
N HIS A 58 -6.74 -28.32 -10.40
CA HIS A 58 -7.98 -28.16 -9.63
C HIS A 58 -9.22 -28.72 -10.35
N GLY A 59 -9.05 -29.37 -11.49
CA GLY A 59 -10.13 -29.97 -12.26
C GLY A 59 -11.14 -28.94 -12.84
N VAL A 60 -10.68 -27.73 -13.10
CA VAL A 60 -11.53 -26.66 -13.67
C VAL A 60 -11.44 -26.63 -15.19
N ASP A 61 -12.57 -26.86 -15.86
CA ASP A 61 -12.71 -26.60 -17.29
C ASP A 61 -13.04 -25.11 -17.51
N PRO A 62 -12.14 -24.33 -18.11
CA PRO A 62 -12.42 -22.92 -18.38
C PRO A 62 -13.68 -22.68 -19.22
N ALA A 63 -14.04 -23.60 -20.13
CA ALA A 63 -15.21 -23.48 -20.97
C ALA A 63 -16.54 -23.62 -20.20
N ALA A 64 -16.51 -24.23 -19.02
CA ALA A 64 -17.65 -24.37 -18.13
C ALA A 64 -17.93 -23.11 -17.30
N VAL A 65 -16.97 -22.21 -17.14
CA VAL A 65 -17.09 -20.99 -16.35
C VAL A 65 -17.74 -19.89 -17.20
N ARG A 66 -19.04 -19.65 -17.03
CA ARG A 66 -19.83 -18.76 -17.90
C ARG A 66 -20.57 -17.65 -17.17
N THR A 67 -20.73 -17.78 -15.88
CA THR A 67 -21.51 -16.83 -15.06
C THR A 67 -20.65 -16.26 -13.93
N PRO A 68 -21.06 -15.12 -13.32
CA PRO A 68 -20.42 -14.62 -12.11
C PRO A 68 -20.40 -15.63 -10.95
N ALA A 69 -21.40 -16.52 -10.87
CA ALA A 69 -21.44 -17.58 -9.86
C ALA A 69 -20.36 -18.64 -10.11
N ASP A 70 -20.15 -19.05 -11.36
CA ASP A 70 -19.08 -19.98 -11.73
C ASP A 70 -17.71 -19.34 -11.45
N PHE A 71 -17.55 -18.04 -11.77
CA PHE A 71 -16.34 -17.30 -11.47
C PHE A 71 -16.05 -17.26 -9.95
N ALA A 72 -17.07 -17.01 -9.13
CA ALA A 72 -16.94 -16.99 -7.67
C ALA A 72 -16.62 -18.37 -7.06
N ALA A 73 -16.85 -19.45 -7.80
CA ALA A 73 -16.49 -20.82 -7.39
C ALA A 73 -15.05 -21.22 -7.77
N LEU A 74 -14.34 -20.42 -8.59
CA LEU A 74 -12.96 -20.70 -8.97
C LEU A 74 -12.04 -20.82 -7.73
N PRO A 75 -10.99 -21.64 -7.80
CA PRO A 75 -9.99 -21.72 -6.74
C PRO A 75 -9.27 -20.40 -6.56
N VAL A 76 -9.00 -20.05 -5.29
CA VAL A 76 -8.29 -18.82 -4.91
C VAL A 76 -6.79 -19.02 -5.13
N ILE A 77 -6.16 -18.11 -5.86
CA ILE A 77 -4.71 -18.08 -5.98
C ILE A 77 -4.09 -17.22 -4.86
N THR A 78 -2.90 -17.63 -4.42
CA THR A 78 -2.09 -16.93 -3.44
C THR A 78 -0.65 -16.86 -3.92
N LYS A 79 0.17 -16.07 -3.25
CA LYS A 79 1.62 -16.06 -3.50
C LYS A 79 2.22 -17.46 -3.34
N GLN A 80 1.79 -18.20 -2.32
CA GLN A 80 2.33 -19.53 -1.96
C GLN A 80 1.89 -20.66 -2.90
N ASN A 81 0.58 -20.72 -3.23
CA ASN A 81 0.06 -21.83 -4.04
C ASN A 81 0.19 -21.61 -5.55
N TYR A 82 0.53 -20.39 -5.98
CA TYR A 82 0.59 -20.04 -7.39
C TYR A 82 1.92 -19.35 -7.77
N VAL A 83 2.19 -18.13 -7.25
CA VAL A 83 3.30 -17.31 -7.75
C VAL A 83 4.66 -17.97 -7.50
N LEU A 84 4.89 -18.52 -6.30
CA LEU A 84 6.17 -19.16 -5.92
C LEU A 84 6.33 -20.58 -6.46
N ARG A 85 5.30 -21.17 -7.06
CA ARG A 85 5.33 -22.53 -7.61
C ARG A 85 5.71 -22.60 -9.07
N HIS A 86 5.69 -21.48 -9.78
CA HIS A 86 5.92 -21.44 -11.21
C HIS A 86 7.12 -20.57 -11.60
N PRO A 87 7.84 -20.89 -12.68
CA PRO A 87 8.81 -19.99 -13.27
C PRO A 87 8.17 -18.66 -13.67
N ILE A 88 8.92 -17.56 -13.53
CA ILE A 88 8.42 -16.22 -13.82
C ILE A 88 7.86 -16.07 -15.25
N ALA A 89 8.50 -16.72 -16.23
CA ALA A 89 8.03 -16.70 -17.61
C ALA A 89 6.62 -17.28 -17.74
N ASP A 90 6.36 -18.41 -17.08
CA ASP A 90 5.07 -19.10 -17.15
C ASP A 90 3.91 -18.30 -16.50
N LEU A 91 4.24 -17.36 -15.62
CA LEU A 91 3.27 -16.42 -15.00
C LEU A 91 2.88 -15.27 -15.94
N CYS A 92 3.66 -15.06 -17.01
CA CYS A 92 3.40 -14.01 -18.00
C CYS A 92 2.59 -14.55 -19.20
N ARG A 93 1.94 -13.64 -19.93
CA ARG A 93 1.22 -13.98 -21.15
C ARG A 93 2.14 -14.61 -22.20
N GLY A 94 1.69 -15.68 -22.79
CA GLY A 94 2.47 -16.45 -23.79
C GLY A 94 3.73 -17.15 -23.24
N GLY A 95 3.89 -17.22 -21.90
CA GLY A 95 5.07 -17.83 -21.30
C GLY A 95 6.36 -17.03 -21.48
N ARG A 96 6.30 -15.70 -21.63
CA ARG A 96 7.43 -14.86 -21.99
C ARG A 96 7.53 -13.62 -21.09
N VAL A 97 8.69 -13.44 -20.43
CA VAL A 97 8.97 -12.25 -19.60
C VAL A 97 9.15 -11.01 -20.47
N GLU A 98 9.68 -11.17 -21.66
CA GLU A 98 9.91 -10.09 -22.65
C GLU A 98 8.59 -9.49 -23.22
N SER A 99 7.44 -10.02 -22.85
CA SER A 99 6.16 -9.34 -23.04
C SER A 99 5.96 -8.16 -22.08
N CYS A 100 6.85 -8.01 -21.11
CA CYS A 100 6.90 -6.92 -20.14
C CYS A 100 8.18 -6.10 -20.34
N ASP A 101 8.13 -4.81 -20.04
CA ASP A 101 9.23 -3.86 -20.26
C ASP A 101 9.95 -3.44 -18.97
N MET A 102 9.43 -3.86 -17.82
CA MET A 102 10.00 -3.58 -16.50
C MET A 102 9.78 -4.77 -15.56
N VAL A 103 10.67 -4.96 -14.60
CA VAL A 103 10.50 -5.91 -13.48
C VAL A 103 10.61 -5.17 -12.16
N ALA A 104 9.56 -5.22 -11.36
CA ALA A 104 9.55 -4.74 -9.99
C ALA A 104 9.87 -5.89 -9.02
N VAL A 105 10.32 -5.53 -7.81
CA VAL A 105 10.72 -6.48 -6.78
C VAL A 105 9.93 -6.23 -5.49
N SER A 106 9.53 -7.31 -4.83
CA SER A 106 9.05 -7.25 -3.44
C SER A 106 9.94 -8.11 -2.55
N SER A 107 10.02 -7.78 -1.25
CA SER A 107 10.69 -8.66 -0.30
C SER A 107 9.96 -10.00 -0.20
N GLY A 108 10.70 -11.06 0.07
CA GLY A 108 10.15 -12.36 0.40
C GLY A 108 10.31 -12.66 1.88
N SER A 109 9.33 -13.33 2.50
CA SER A 109 9.40 -13.79 3.89
C SER A 109 10.60 -14.70 4.18
N THR A 110 11.11 -15.37 3.14
CA THR A 110 12.28 -16.25 3.19
C THR A 110 13.59 -15.55 2.86
N GLY A 111 13.61 -14.22 2.73
CA GLY A 111 14.78 -13.44 2.27
C GLY A 111 15.03 -13.48 0.76
N LYS A 112 14.27 -14.28 -0.01
CA LYS A 112 14.33 -14.29 -1.48
C LYS A 112 13.32 -13.30 -2.04
N PRO A 113 13.77 -12.30 -2.84
CA PRO A 113 12.87 -11.37 -3.51
C PRO A 113 11.91 -12.09 -4.46
N THR A 114 10.69 -11.59 -4.60
CA THR A 114 9.77 -12.01 -5.65
C THR A 114 9.77 -10.95 -6.75
N PHE A 115 9.88 -11.40 -7.97
CA PHE A 115 9.90 -10.54 -9.16
C PHE A 115 8.50 -10.41 -9.75
N TRP A 116 8.15 -9.17 -10.13
CA TRP A 116 6.86 -8.81 -10.68
C TRP A 116 7.06 -8.08 -12.01
N PRO A 117 6.99 -8.81 -13.14
CA PRO A 117 6.98 -8.19 -14.47
C PRO A 117 5.85 -7.18 -14.61
N ARG A 118 6.12 -6.09 -15.29
CA ARG A 118 5.22 -4.97 -15.55
C ARG A 118 5.37 -4.48 -16.98
N SER A 119 4.36 -3.77 -17.45
CA SER A 119 4.39 -3.12 -18.75
C SER A 119 3.81 -1.72 -18.67
N VAL A 120 4.04 -0.91 -19.69
CA VAL A 120 3.39 0.42 -19.81
C VAL A 120 1.88 0.30 -19.74
N THR A 121 1.30 -0.77 -20.29
CA THR A 121 -0.15 -1.01 -20.23
C THR A 121 -0.65 -1.25 -18.80
N ASP A 122 0.21 -1.71 -17.88
CA ASP A 122 -0.10 -1.84 -16.44
C ASP A 122 0.07 -0.51 -15.71
N GLU A 123 1.00 0.34 -16.16
CA GLU A 123 1.26 1.65 -15.55
C GLU A 123 0.12 2.64 -15.81
N LEU A 124 -0.46 2.65 -17.00
CA LEU A 124 -1.47 3.64 -17.37
C LEU A 124 -2.75 3.57 -16.52
N PRO A 125 -3.33 2.42 -16.16
CA PRO A 125 -4.41 2.33 -15.18
C PRO A 125 -4.03 2.86 -13.80
N VAL A 126 -2.77 2.64 -13.37
CA VAL A 126 -2.24 3.19 -12.12
C VAL A 126 -2.03 4.69 -12.24
N ALA A 127 -1.48 5.18 -13.36
CA ALA A 127 -1.36 6.62 -13.63
C ALA A 127 -2.71 7.34 -13.56
N ARG A 128 -3.82 6.66 -13.91
CA ARG A 128 -5.17 7.18 -13.75
C ARG A 128 -5.55 7.39 -12.27
N ARG A 129 -5.05 6.55 -11.35
CA ARG A 129 -5.25 6.75 -9.90
C ARG A 129 -4.47 7.97 -9.41
N PHE A 130 -3.23 8.14 -9.88
CA PHE A 130 -2.47 9.35 -9.63
C PHE A 130 -3.15 10.58 -10.24
N GLU A 131 -3.64 10.50 -11.47
CA GLU A 131 -4.39 11.58 -12.11
C GLU A 131 -5.58 12.02 -11.25
N GLN A 132 -6.35 11.07 -10.74
CA GLN A 132 -7.47 11.37 -9.85
C GLN A 132 -7.02 12.15 -8.60
N VAL A 133 -5.96 11.72 -7.92
CA VAL A 133 -5.42 12.42 -6.76
C VAL A 133 -4.92 13.82 -7.13
N PHE A 134 -4.08 13.93 -8.15
CA PHE A 134 -3.50 15.20 -8.57
C PHE A 134 -4.55 16.19 -9.06
N HIS A 135 -5.56 15.72 -9.78
CA HIS A 135 -6.67 16.55 -10.28
C HIS A 135 -7.65 16.90 -9.17
N ASP A 136 -8.23 15.90 -8.50
CA ASP A 136 -9.37 16.11 -7.58
C ASP A 136 -8.94 16.71 -6.25
N SER A 137 -7.78 16.27 -5.70
CA SER A 137 -7.29 16.78 -4.41
C SER A 137 -6.42 18.03 -4.59
N PHE A 138 -5.43 17.99 -5.48
CA PHE A 138 -4.40 19.03 -5.53
C PHE A 138 -4.61 20.11 -6.59
N ARG A 139 -5.60 19.94 -7.48
CA ARG A 139 -5.87 20.87 -8.59
C ARG A 139 -4.63 21.08 -9.48
N ALA A 140 -3.87 20.02 -9.68
CA ALA A 140 -2.62 20.05 -10.45
C ALA A 140 -2.84 20.20 -11.96
N ASP A 141 -4.08 20.14 -12.43
CA ASP A 141 -4.49 20.53 -13.78
C ASP A 141 -4.35 22.05 -14.03
N ALA A 142 -4.42 22.88 -12.97
CA ALA A 142 -4.35 24.33 -13.03
C ALA A 142 -3.19 24.94 -12.24
N ARG A 143 -2.42 24.13 -11.49
CA ARG A 143 -1.32 24.60 -10.64
C ARG A 143 0.00 23.99 -11.06
N ARG A 144 1.03 24.81 -11.23
CA ARG A 144 2.39 24.34 -11.46
C ARG A 144 2.85 23.52 -10.25
N THR A 145 3.13 22.26 -10.46
CA THR A 145 3.33 21.29 -9.39
C THR A 145 4.71 20.65 -9.50
N LEU A 146 5.49 20.71 -8.42
CA LEU A 146 6.72 19.94 -8.27
C LEU A 146 6.41 18.62 -7.56
N ALA A 147 6.49 17.50 -8.26
CA ALA A 147 6.32 16.17 -7.69
C ALA A 147 7.68 15.59 -7.25
N VAL A 148 7.88 15.43 -5.96
CA VAL A 148 9.12 14.95 -5.36
C VAL A 148 8.92 13.51 -4.88
N VAL A 149 9.49 12.55 -5.59
CA VAL A 149 9.36 11.12 -5.31
C VAL A 149 10.35 10.73 -4.22
N CYS A 150 9.83 10.54 -3.00
CA CYS A 150 10.59 10.21 -1.80
C CYS A 150 10.54 8.70 -1.46
N PHE A 151 9.98 7.86 -2.31
CA PHE A 151 10.10 6.41 -2.18
C PHE A 151 11.49 5.93 -2.57
N ALA A 152 11.94 4.81 -1.98
CA ALA A 152 13.17 4.17 -2.41
C ALA A 152 13.13 3.86 -3.92
N LEU A 153 14.22 4.18 -4.60
CA LEU A 153 14.40 3.95 -6.04
C LEU A 153 15.02 2.57 -6.31
N GLY A 154 15.37 2.32 -7.55
CA GLY A 154 15.92 1.04 -8.01
C GLY A 154 14.80 0.11 -8.48
N SER A 155 14.91 -1.18 -8.21
CA SER A 155 13.93 -2.18 -8.62
C SER A 155 12.63 -2.20 -7.77
N TRP A 156 12.53 -1.34 -6.75
CA TRP A 156 11.33 -1.24 -5.91
C TRP A 156 10.17 -0.57 -6.65
N VAL A 157 8.99 -1.20 -6.57
CA VAL A 157 7.80 -0.73 -7.26
C VAL A 157 7.41 0.70 -6.88
N GLY A 158 7.59 1.10 -5.62
CA GLY A 158 7.14 2.39 -5.11
C GLY A 158 7.76 3.59 -5.81
N GLY A 159 9.09 3.62 -5.93
CA GLY A 159 9.82 4.78 -6.49
C GLY A 159 9.67 4.93 -7.99
N MET A 160 10.08 3.92 -8.74
CA MET A 160 10.08 3.97 -10.22
C MET A 160 8.67 4.09 -10.79
N TYR A 161 7.73 3.31 -10.24
CA TYR A 161 6.36 3.29 -10.71
C TYR A 161 5.65 4.63 -10.45
N THR A 162 5.87 5.23 -9.28
CA THR A 162 5.37 6.57 -8.96
C THR A 162 5.94 7.63 -9.90
N ALA A 163 7.24 7.57 -10.18
CA ALA A 163 7.89 8.49 -11.12
C ALA A 163 7.32 8.37 -12.54
N ALA A 164 7.14 7.14 -13.03
CA ALA A 164 6.55 6.88 -14.33
C ALA A 164 5.11 7.43 -14.41
N CYS A 165 4.27 7.14 -13.41
CA CYS A 165 2.89 7.65 -13.37
C CYS A 165 2.83 9.18 -13.38
N CYS A 166 3.65 9.87 -12.58
CA CYS A 166 3.69 11.34 -12.57
C CYS A 166 4.17 11.90 -13.92
N ARG A 167 5.10 11.23 -14.60
CA ARG A 167 5.56 11.62 -15.95
C ARG A 167 4.47 11.41 -17.01
N HIS A 168 3.65 10.38 -16.90
CA HIS A 168 2.48 10.19 -17.76
C HIS A 168 1.47 11.35 -17.60
N LEU A 169 1.28 11.86 -16.39
CA LEU A 169 0.44 13.04 -16.15
C LEU A 169 1.03 14.29 -16.82
N ALA A 170 2.33 14.50 -16.68
CA ALA A 170 3.01 15.62 -17.37
C ALA A 170 2.87 15.51 -18.89
N ALA A 171 3.04 14.32 -19.47
CA ALA A 171 2.83 14.07 -20.90
C ALA A 171 1.37 14.31 -21.33
N LYS A 172 0.40 14.09 -20.44
CA LYS A 172 -1.02 14.37 -20.67
C LYS A 172 -1.37 15.87 -20.60
N GLY A 173 -0.43 16.73 -20.24
CA GLY A 173 -0.58 18.18 -20.23
C GLY A 173 -0.80 18.80 -18.85
N TYR A 174 -0.69 18.02 -17.77
CA TYR A 174 -0.66 18.60 -16.42
C TYR A 174 0.66 19.38 -16.22
N PRO A 175 0.65 20.59 -15.64
CA PRO A 175 1.86 21.36 -15.38
C PRO A 175 2.67 20.78 -14.20
N ILE A 176 3.15 19.55 -14.36
CA ILE A 176 3.86 18.78 -13.35
C ILE A 176 5.31 18.59 -13.78
N THR A 177 6.25 18.89 -12.89
CA THR A 177 7.67 18.53 -13.02
C THR A 177 8.01 17.48 -11.97
N VAL A 178 8.72 16.41 -12.35
CA VAL A 178 9.03 15.28 -11.49
C VAL A 178 10.51 15.28 -11.14
N VAL A 179 10.81 15.12 -9.85
CA VAL A 179 12.17 14.91 -9.35
C VAL A 179 12.18 13.68 -8.46
N THR A 180 13.23 12.87 -8.55
CA THR A 180 13.32 11.56 -7.90
C THR A 180 14.50 11.45 -6.95
N PRO A 181 14.55 12.20 -5.83
CA PRO A 181 15.64 12.10 -4.84
C PRO A 181 15.63 10.78 -4.08
N GLY A 182 14.55 10.00 -4.19
CA GLY A 182 14.38 8.79 -3.42
C GLY A 182 14.28 9.09 -1.92
N ASN A 183 14.78 8.17 -1.08
CA ASN A 183 14.78 8.33 0.38
C ASN A 183 16.01 9.08 0.92
N ASN A 184 16.68 9.88 0.09
CA ASN A 184 17.79 10.74 0.50
C ASN A 184 17.29 12.09 1.01
N LYS A 185 17.25 12.30 2.33
CA LYS A 185 16.73 13.53 2.94
C LYS A 185 17.48 14.79 2.52
N GLU A 186 18.82 14.75 2.39
CA GLU A 186 19.60 15.92 1.99
C GLU A 186 19.25 16.36 0.59
N GLU A 187 19.07 15.41 -0.31
CA GLU A 187 18.65 15.68 -1.69
C GLU A 187 17.21 16.20 -1.74
N ILE A 188 16.31 15.65 -0.91
CA ILE A 188 14.93 16.15 -0.79
C ILE A 188 14.94 17.63 -0.36
N TYR A 189 15.71 17.99 0.68
CA TYR A 189 15.77 19.37 1.15
C TYR A 189 16.34 20.32 0.07
N ARG A 190 17.42 19.91 -0.57
CA ARG A 190 18.01 20.69 -1.68
C ARG A 190 16.99 20.92 -2.78
N VAL A 191 16.33 19.88 -3.27
CA VAL A 191 15.32 19.98 -4.34
C VAL A 191 14.16 20.89 -3.94
N VAL A 192 13.63 20.71 -2.71
CA VAL A 192 12.48 21.48 -2.25
C VAL A 192 12.83 22.96 -2.05
N LEU A 193 14.00 23.27 -1.52
CA LEU A 193 14.43 24.65 -1.27
C LEU A 193 14.83 25.38 -2.55
N ASP A 194 15.54 24.71 -3.47
CA ASP A 194 16.04 25.33 -4.70
C ASP A 194 14.96 25.45 -5.77
N LEU A 195 14.10 24.44 -5.92
CA LEU A 195 13.10 24.39 -6.99
C LEU A 195 11.69 24.75 -6.51
N GLY A 196 11.32 24.40 -5.27
CA GLY A 196 9.97 24.60 -4.75
C GLY A 196 9.40 26.00 -4.94
N PRO A 197 10.16 27.10 -4.70
CA PRO A 197 9.67 28.46 -4.90
C PRO A 197 9.25 28.80 -6.34
N ALA A 198 9.68 28.03 -7.34
CA ALA A 198 9.28 28.23 -8.74
C ALA A 198 7.91 27.61 -9.07
N PHE A 199 7.32 26.85 -8.14
CA PHE A 199 6.05 26.14 -8.33
C PHE A 199 4.96 26.70 -7.43
N ASP A 200 3.70 26.45 -7.80
CA ASP A 200 2.55 26.87 -6.99
C ASP A 200 2.32 25.94 -5.81
N GLN A 201 2.83 24.72 -5.87
CA GLN A 201 2.78 23.71 -4.81
C GLN A 201 3.85 22.64 -5.01
N VAL A 202 4.23 21.97 -3.90
CA VAL A 202 5.15 20.82 -3.90
C VAL A 202 4.40 19.61 -3.37
N VAL A 203 4.46 18.49 -4.09
CA VAL A 203 3.88 17.20 -3.68
C VAL A 203 5.01 16.28 -3.26
N LEU A 204 5.04 15.87 -1.99
CA LEU A 204 5.94 14.84 -1.49
C LEU A 204 5.24 13.47 -1.56
N LEU A 205 5.87 12.49 -2.24
CA LEU A 205 5.31 11.16 -2.43
C LEU A 205 6.19 10.12 -1.72
N GLY A 206 5.68 9.49 -0.66
CA GLY A 206 6.51 8.59 0.15
C GLY A 206 5.72 7.79 1.20
N TYR A 207 6.44 7.01 2.00
CA TYR A 207 5.86 6.30 3.14
C TYR A 207 5.51 7.27 4.26
N PRO A 208 4.35 7.13 4.94
CA PRO A 208 3.91 8.07 5.98
C PRO A 208 4.98 8.35 7.05
N PRO A 209 5.64 7.36 7.69
CA PRO A 209 6.65 7.65 8.69
C PRO A 209 7.88 8.36 8.13
N PHE A 210 8.27 8.03 6.88
CA PHE A 210 9.41 8.67 6.24
C PHE A 210 9.12 10.14 5.90
N LEU A 211 7.93 10.44 5.35
CA LEU A 211 7.53 11.81 5.06
C LEU A 211 7.44 12.65 6.33
N LYS A 212 6.90 12.09 7.43
CA LYS A 212 6.92 12.76 8.73
C LYS A 212 8.33 13.05 9.20
N ASP A 213 9.26 12.09 9.11
CA ASP A 213 10.67 12.25 9.48
C ASP A 213 11.37 13.32 8.62
N VAL A 214 11.07 13.40 7.32
CA VAL A 214 11.54 14.48 6.43
C VAL A 214 11.02 15.84 6.90
N ILE A 215 9.73 15.95 7.16
CA ILE A 215 9.09 17.21 7.56
C ILE A 215 9.64 17.67 8.91
N ASP A 216 9.73 16.80 9.90
CA ASP A 216 10.18 17.12 11.26
C ASP A 216 11.66 17.49 11.29
N THR A 217 12.51 16.70 10.62
CA THR A 217 13.94 17.02 10.50
C THR A 217 14.15 18.34 9.77
N GLY A 218 13.37 18.62 8.72
CA GLY A 218 13.43 19.89 7.99
C GLY A 218 13.05 21.08 8.88
N ARG A 219 11.97 20.96 9.65
CA ARG A 219 11.58 22.00 10.64
C ARG A 219 12.68 22.24 11.68
N ALA A 220 13.27 21.18 12.21
CA ALA A 220 14.39 21.30 13.17
C ALA A 220 15.62 22.01 12.56
N ARG A 221 15.76 21.99 11.24
CA ARG A 221 16.79 22.71 10.47
C ARG A 221 16.38 24.13 10.06
N GLY A 222 15.18 24.57 10.44
CA GLY A 222 14.66 25.91 10.11
C GLY A 222 13.94 26.00 8.76
N ILE A 223 13.58 24.90 8.13
CA ILE A 223 12.79 24.92 6.88
C ILE A 223 11.33 25.31 7.22
N ASP A 224 10.87 26.40 6.63
CA ASP A 224 9.46 26.77 6.63
C ASP A 224 8.74 26.10 5.44
N TRP A 225 7.88 25.13 5.75
CA TRP A 225 7.13 24.38 4.76
C TRP A 225 5.90 25.10 4.21
N ALA A 226 5.33 26.04 4.98
CA ALA A 226 4.05 26.67 4.66
C ALA A 226 4.04 27.42 3.31
N PRO A 227 5.06 28.21 2.95
CA PRO A 227 5.10 28.89 1.64
C PRO A 227 5.15 27.94 0.44
N LEU A 228 5.63 26.71 0.64
CA LEU A 228 5.76 25.69 -0.41
C LEU A 228 4.44 24.97 -0.71
N ARG A 229 3.40 25.20 0.09
CA ARG A 229 2.06 24.60 -0.06
C ARG A 229 2.16 23.09 -0.27
N ILE A 230 2.79 22.42 0.70
CA ILE A 230 3.08 20.99 0.64
C ILE A 230 1.79 20.17 0.53
N LYS A 231 1.79 19.21 -0.39
CA LYS A 231 0.80 18.15 -0.52
C LYS A 231 1.47 16.81 -0.31
N LEU A 232 0.72 15.82 0.16
CA LEU A 232 1.26 14.51 0.50
C LEU A 232 0.54 13.39 -0.27
N VAL A 233 1.30 12.55 -0.95
CA VAL A 233 0.82 11.27 -1.47
C VAL A 233 1.52 10.16 -0.71
N MET A 234 0.75 9.36 -0.01
CA MET A 234 1.25 8.34 0.90
C MET A 234 0.88 6.94 0.41
N ALA A 235 1.70 5.95 0.70
CA ALA A 235 1.43 4.56 0.39
C ALA A 235 2.16 3.60 1.36
N GLY A 236 1.73 2.35 1.40
CA GLY A 236 2.44 1.26 2.05
C GLY A 236 2.15 1.08 3.53
N GLU A 237 1.60 2.08 4.21
CA GLU A 237 1.28 2.00 5.63
C GLU A 237 -0.04 2.69 5.98
N VAL A 238 -0.66 2.20 7.06
CA VAL A 238 -1.85 2.81 7.63
C VAL A 238 -1.47 3.92 8.61
N PHE A 239 -2.31 4.93 8.74
CA PHE A 239 -2.16 6.01 9.72
C PHE A 239 -3.52 6.50 10.19
N SER A 240 -3.57 7.14 11.36
CA SER A 240 -4.79 7.71 11.95
C SER A 240 -5.09 9.11 11.39
N GLU A 241 -6.33 9.59 11.59
CA GLU A 241 -6.69 10.96 11.20
C GLU A 241 -6.01 12.01 12.10
N GLU A 242 -5.69 11.67 13.34
CA GLU A 242 -4.87 12.51 14.23
C GLU A 242 -3.45 12.64 13.68
N TRP A 243 -2.86 11.55 13.14
CA TRP A 243 -1.58 11.62 12.47
C TRP A 243 -1.63 12.52 11.23
N ARG A 244 -2.70 12.40 10.40
CA ARG A 244 -2.91 13.26 9.24
C ARG A 244 -2.98 14.74 9.65
N THR A 245 -3.73 15.04 10.70
CA THR A 245 -3.89 16.39 11.24
C THR A 245 -2.55 16.94 11.72
N LEU A 246 -1.82 16.16 12.53
CA LEU A 246 -0.50 16.55 13.06
C LEU A 246 0.50 16.89 11.93
N VAL A 247 0.60 16.03 10.92
CA VAL A 247 1.55 16.27 9.81
C VAL A 247 1.06 17.42 8.94
N GLY A 248 -0.25 17.55 8.72
CA GLY A 248 -0.86 18.67 8.01
C GLY A 248 -0.54 20.02 8.67
N GLU A 249 -0.69 20.12 9.99
CA GLU A 249 -0.33 21.33 10.76
C GLU A 249 1.14 21.69 10.60
N ARG A 250 2.03 20.72 10.57
CA ARG A 250 3.49 20.93 10.42
C ARG A 250 3.89 21.50 9.07
N VAL A 251 3.09 21.28 8.05
CA VAL A 251 3.33 21.82 6.70
C VAL A 251 2.41 23.00 6.35
N GLY A 252 1.60 23.48 7.32
CA GLY A 252 0.68 24.59 7.10
C GLY A 252 -0.53 24.24 6.22
N SER A 253 -1.00 22.98 6.26
CA SER A 253 -2.20 22.55 5.54
C SER A 253 -3.44 23.30 6.00
N THR A 254 -4.25 23.76 5.06
CA THR A 254 -5.51 24.48 5.31
C THR A 254 -6.75 23.72 4.84
N SER A 255 -6.57 22.64 4.09
CA SER A 255 -7.65 21.84 3.50
C SER A 255 -7.40 20.33 3.74
N PRO A 256 -7.76 19.80 4.93
CA PRO A 256 -7.43 18.45 5.34
C PRO A 256 -7.88 17.34 4.37
N CYS A 257 -9.00 17.56 3.67
CA CYS A 257 -9.51 16.59 2.69
C CYS A 257 -8.78 16.66 1.34
N HIS A 258 -8.06 17.78 1.07
CA HIS A 258 -7.45 18.02 -0.25
C HIS A 258 -5.92 18.14 -0.22
N ASP A 259 -5.29 18.15 0.96
CA ASP A 259 -3.84 18.37 1.06
C ASP A 259 -3.05 17.05 1.17
N SER A 260 -3.75 15.93 1.28
CA SER A 260 -3.13 14.63 1.31
C SER A 260 -4.01 13.56 0.69
N ALA A 261 -3.41 12.45 0.23
CA ALA A 261 -4.11 11.25 -0.17
C ALA A 261 -3.24 10.01 0.06
N SER A 262 -3.85 8.89 0.44
CA SER A 262 -3.19 7.60 0.52
C SER A 262 -3.54 6.73 -0.69
N LEU A 263 -2.58 5.94 -1.12
CA LEU A 263 -2.74 4.92 -2.16
C LEU A 263 -2.76 3.54 -1.48
N TYR A 264 -3.78 2.76 -1.79
CA TYR A 264 -3.81 1.34 -1.46
C TYR A 264 -3.24 0.53 -2.62
N GLY A 265 -2.22 -0.25 -2.34
CA GLY A 265 -1.58 -1.08 -3.35
C GLY A 265 -0.53 -2.00 -2.75
N THR A 266 -0.09 -2.95 -3.56
CA THR A 266 0.95 -3.92 -3.22
C THR A 266 1.93 -4.06 -4.37
N ALA A 267 3.11 -4.62 -4.10
CA ALA A 267 4.06 -4.94 -5.16
C ALA A 267 3.48 -5.96 -6.16
N ASP A 268 2.58 -6.82 -5.68
CA ASP A 268 1.93 -7.87 -6.48
C ASP A 268 0.95 -7.27 -7.50
N ALA A 269 0.18 -6.28 -7.07
CA ALA A 269 -0.99 -5.76 -7.78
C ALA A 269 -0.82 -4.35 -8.36
N GLY A 270 0.22 -3.62 -7.96
CA GLY A 270 0.31 -2.17 -8.19
C GLY A 270 -0.68 -1.41 -7.31
N VAL A 271 -1.07 -0.21 -7.72
CA VAL A 271 -2.09 0.58 -7.01
C VAL A 271 -3.48 0.07 -7.35
N LEU A 272 -4.22 -0.30 -6.33
CA LEU A 272 -5.56 -0.87 -6.39
C LEU A 272 -6.66 0.18 -6.20
N GLY A 273 -6.38 1.20 -5.38
CA GLY A 273 -7.29 2.29 -5.09
C GLY A 273 -6.58 3.48 -4.47
N ASN A 274 -7.26 4.60 -4.37
CA ASN A 274 -6.72 5.82 -3.79
C ASN A 274 -7.74 6.51 -2.89
N GLU A 275 -7.27 7.17 -1.85
CA GLU A 275 -8.11 8.12 -1.13
C GLU A 275 -8.54 9.25 -2.08
N THR A 276 -9.76 9.70 -1.87
CA THR A 276 -10.35 10.87 -2.52
C THR A 276 -10.77 11.87 -1.43
N PRO A 277 -11.00 13.13 -1.75
CA PRO A 277 -11.56 14.07 -0.79
C PRO A 277 -12.80 13.51 -0.08
N LEU A 278 -13.67 12.80 -0.82
CA LEU A 278 -14.87 12.16 -0.27
C LEU A 278 -14.52 11.07 0.75
N SER A 279 -13.61 10.17 0.44
CA SER A 279 -13.24 9.08 1.36
C SER A 279 -12.51 9.61 2.61
N ILE A 280 -11.74 10.69 2.49
CA ILE A 280 -11.08 11.35 3.62
C ILE A 280 -12.13 12.03 4.52
N ALA A 281 -13.11 12.75 3.95
CA ALA A 281 -14.20 13.34 4.71
C ALA A 281 -14.98 12.28 5.50
N ILE A 282 -15.32 11.16 4.86
CA ILE A 282 -15.95 10.02 5.52
C ILE A 282 -15.09 9.49 6.68
N ARG A 283 -13.81 9.25 6.43
CA ARG A 283 -12.90 8.68 7.43
C ARG A 283 -12.71 9.63 8.62
N ARG A 284 -12.63 10.94 8.39
CA ARG A 284 -12.56 11.96 9.45
C ARG A 284 -13.84 11.99 10.31
N PHE A 285 -15.01 11.91 9.68
CA PHE A 285 -16.28 11.78 10.41
C PHE A 285 -16.30 10.52 11.29
N LEU A 286 -15.91 9.38 10.74
CA LEU A 286 -15.90 8.10 11.45
C LEU A 286 -14.87 8.06 12.59
N ALA A 287 -13.77 8.83 12.50
CA ALA A 287 -12.80 8.97 13.59
C ALA A 287 -13.44 9.58 14.86
N SER A 288 -14.43 10.44 14.70
CA SER A 288 -15.18 11.08 15.80
C SER A 288 -16.48 10.35 16.15
N ASN A 289 -16.84 9.29 15.41
CA ASN A 289 -18.12 8.58 15.55
C ASN A 289 -17.92 7.05 15.54
N PRO A 290 -17.45 6.47 16.67
CA PRO A 290 -17.18 5.01 16.75
C PRO A 290 -18.43 4.15 16.48
N GLU A 291 -19.61 4.62 16.79
CA GLU A 291 -20.87 3.92 16.52
C GLU A 291 -21.08 3.76 15.00
N ALA A 292 -20.88 4.85 14.24
CA ALA A 292 -20.97 4.81 12.78
C ALA A 292 -19.87 3.92 12.17
N ALA A 293 -18.66 3.97 12.71
CA ALA A 293 -17.56 3.10 12.27
C ALA A 293 -17.90 1.63 12.49
N ARG A 294 -18.44 1.28 13.67
CA ARG A 294 -18.88 -0.09 13.98
C ARG A 294 -20.03 -0.56 13.10
N ALA A 295 -20.97 0.33 12.80
CA ALA A 295 -22.09 0.00 11.92
C ALA A 295 -21.66 -0.29 10.47
N LEU A 296 -20.63 0.43 9.97
CA LEU A 296 -20.09 0.26 8.63
C LEU A 296 -19.10 -0.90 8.50
N PHE A 297 -18.22 -1.06 9.49
CA PHE A 297 -17.06 -1.96 9.36
C PHE A 297 -17.07 -3.13 10.37
N GLY A 298 -18.06 -3.21 11.26
CA GLY A 298 -18.16 -4.25 12.27
C GLY A 298 -17.21 -4.08 13.46
N GLN A 299 -16.40 -3.01 13.51
CA GLN A 299 -15.44 -2.71 14.56
C GLN A 299 -15.15 -1.22 14.68
N ASP A 300 -14.62 -0.78 15.82
CA ASP A 300 -14.35 0.64 16.11
C ASP A 300 -13.06 1.15 15.42
N ARG A 301 -12.14 0.24 15.10
CA ARG A 301 -10.90 0.59 14.42
C ARG A 301 -11.18 1.07 13.01
N LEU A 302 -10.63 2.22 12.65
CA LEU A 302 -10.79 2.76 11.31
C LEU A 302 -9.87 2.03 10.32
N PRO A 303 -10.42 1.56 9.18
CA PRO A 303 -9.61 1.05 8.09
C PRO A 303 -9.00 2.18 7.25
N THR A 304 -8.03 1.86 6.43
CA THR A 304 -7.77 2.62 5.21
C THR A 304 -9.01 2.54 4.33
N LEU A 305 -9.53 3.68 3.88
CA LEU A 305 -10.75 3.76 3.07
C LEU A 305 -10.42 4.45 1.75
N VAL A 306 -10.45 3.72 0.65
CA VAL A 306 -10.13 4.24 -0.67
C VAL A 306 -11.25 3.98 -1.67
N GLN A 307 -11.30 4.77 -2.74
CA GLN A 307 -12.14 4.48 -3.89
C GLN A 307 -11.33 3.78 -4.97
N TYR A 308 -11.96 2.92 -5.75
CA TYR A 308 -11.32 2.17 -6.82
C TYR A 308 -12.18 2.19 -8.10
N ASP A 309 -11.57 1.85 -9.22
CA ASP A 309 -12.28 1.74 -10.51
C ASP A 309 -12.65 0.28 -10.77
N PRO A 310 -13.94 -0.07 -10.69
CA PRO A 310 -14.39 -1.44 -10.84
C PRO A 310 -14.29 -1.95 -12.29
N ALA A 311 -14.13 -1.07 -13.28
CA ALA A 311 -13.82 -1.46 -14.65
C ALA A 311 -12.37 -1.95 -14.84
N VAL A 312 -11.48 -1.67 -13.87
CA VAL A 312 -10.06 -2.02 -13.93
C VAL A 312 -9.68 -3.09 -12.91
N ARG A 313 -10.33 -3.08 -11.76
CA ARG A 313 -10.07 -4.00 -10.65
C ARG A 313 -11.37 -4.56 -10.11
N PHE A 314 -11.48 -5.88 -10.11
CA PHE A 314 -12.63 -6.57 -9.54
C PHE A 314 -12.28 -7.09 -8.16
N PHE A 315 -12.98 -6.60 -7.13
CA PHE A 315 -12.82 -7.04 -5.76
C PHE A 315 -13.93 -7.98 -5.33
N GLU A 316 -13.55 -8.99 -4.56
CA GLU A 316 -14.44 -9.90 -3.84
C GLU A 316 -14.06 -9.90 -2.36
N GLN A 317 -15.01 -10.22 -1.49
CA GLN A 317 -14.77 -10.49 -0.07
C GLN A 317 -15.08 -11.94 0.23
N ARG A 318 -14.15 -12.66 0.83
CA ARG A 318 -14.35 -14.04 1.28
C ARG A 318 -13.79 -14.20 2.69
N GLU A 319 -14.67 -14.59 3.64
CA GLU A 319 -14.27 -14.84 5.04
C GLU A 319 -13.52 -13.65 5.68
N GLY A 320 -13.95 -12.44 5.37
CA GLY A 320 -13.31 -11.20 5.88
C GLY A 320 -12.00 -10.80 5.19
N MET A 321 -11.54 -11.57 4.19
CA MET A 321 -10.36 -11.26 3.38
C MET A 321 -10.75 -10.69 2.02
N LEU A 322 -9.91 -9.81 1.50
CA LEU A 322 -10.04 -9.26 0.16
C LEU A 322 -9.38 -10.19 -0.88
N LEU A 323 -10.14 -10.48 -1.92
CA LEU A 323 -9.62 -11.04 -3.16
C LEU A 323 -9.72 -9.98 -4.24
N PHE A 324 -8.78 -10.00 -5.19
CA PHE A 324 -8.92 -9.16 -6.36
C PHE A 324 -8.61 -9.91 -7.65
N SER A 325 -9.21 -9.44 -8.74
CA SER A 325 -8.85 -9.83 -10.10
C SER A 325 -8.46 -8.59 -10.89
N GLY A 326 -7.39 -8.67 -11.65
CA GLY A 326 -6.92 -7.54 -12.42
C GLY A 326 -5.83 -7.86 -13.40
N GLU A 327 -5.78 -7.07 -14.45
CA GLU A 327 -4.76 -7.13 -15.48
C GLU A 327 -3.45 -6.52 -14.95
N ASN A 328 -2.36 -7.27 -15.08
CA ASN A 328 -0.99 -6.89 -14.78
C ASN A 328 -0.06 -7.69 -15.69
N GLY A 329 1.24 -7.41 -15.68
CA GLY A 329 2.24 -8.24 -16.37
C GLY A 329 2.22 -9.70 -15.92
N VAL A 330 1.95 -9.92 -14.63
CA VAL A 330 1.45 -11.18 -14.08
C VAL A 330 -0.04 -10.99 -13.78
N PRO A 331 -0.95 -11.41 -14.68
CA PRO A 331 -2.38 -11.25 -14.43
C PRO A 331 -2.83 -12.15 -13.28
N LEU A 332 -3.68 -11.60 -12.43
CA LEU A 332 -4.12 -12.27 -11.21
C LEU A 332 -5.64 -12.41 -11.21
N ILE A 333 -6.11 -13.64 -11.02
CA ILE A 333 -7.54 -13.98 -10.95
C ILE A 333 -7.85 -14.49 -9.56
N ARG A 334 -8.78 -13.84 -8.86
CA ARG A 334 -9.17 -14.16 -7.48
C ARG A 334 -7.97 -14.33 -6.55
N TYR A 335 -7.06 -13.38 -6.60
CA TYR A 335 -5.82 -13.41 -5.81
C TYR A 335 -6.08 -12.91 -4.40
N ALA A 336 -5.74 -13.74 -3.41
CA ALA A 336 -5.78 -13.36 -2.01
C ALA A 336 -4.51 -12.58 -1.65
N ILE A 337 -4.68 -11.29 -1.42
CA ILE A 337 -3.59 -10.40 -0.97
C ILE A 337 -3.23 -10.66 0.51
N LEU A 338 -4.11 -11.36 1.24
CA LEU A 338 -4.06 -11.55 2.68
C LEU A 338 -4.36 -10.26 3.47
N ASP A 339 -5.06 -9.32 2.88
CA ASP A 339 -5.58 -8.15 3.57
C ASP A 339 -7.00 -8.43 4.09
N SER A 340 -7.25 -8.09 5.35
CA SER A 340 -8.59 -8.09 5.92
C SER A 340 -9.31 -6.80 5.57
N GLY A 341 -10.57 -6.91 5.12
CA GLY A 341 -11.34 -5.76 4.67
C GLY A 341 -12.59 -6.17 3.90
N GLY A 342 -13.12 -5.24 3.14
CA GLY A 342 -14.30 -5.46 2.32
C GLY A 342 -14.56 -4.31 1.35
N VAL A 343 -15.69 -4.38 0.69
CA VAL A 343 -16.11 -3.40 -0.31
C VAL A 343 -17.50 -2.84 0.05
N HIS A 344 -17.73 -1.58 -0.29
CA HIS A 344 -19.05 -0.95 -0.23
C HIS A 344 -19.36 -0.29 -1.57
N ALA A 345 -20.56 -0.49 -2.09
CA ALA A 345 -21.05 0.32 -3.18
C ALA A 345 -21.16 1.79 -2.71
N HIS A 346 -20.97 2.74 -3.65
CA HIS A 346 -21.09 4.16 -3.33
C HIS A 346 -22.45 4.51 -2.68
N ALA A 347 -23.54 4.03 -3.27
CA ALA A 347 -24.89 4.30 -2.78
C ALA A 347 -25.10 3.77 -1.34
N ASP A 348 -24.61 2.56 -1.04
CA ASP A 348 -24.75 1.93 0.28
C ASP A 348 -23.97 2.70 1.35
N MET A 349 -22.75 3.13 1.02
CA MET A 349 -21.94 3.98 1.91
C MET A 349 -22.66 5.29 2.22
N MET A 350 -23.16 5.98 1.20
CA MET A 350 -23.87 7.25 1.37
C MET A 350 -25.16 7.08 2.18
N ALA A 351 -25.92 6.01 1.92
CA ALA A 351 -27.14 5.71 2.67
C ALA A 351 -26.87 5.38 4.15
N ALA A 352 -25.77 4.65 4.41
CA ALA A 352 -25.36 4.36 5.79
C ALA A 352 -24.96 5.63 6.56
N LEU A 353 -24.18 6.52 5.94
CA LEU A 353 -23.76 7.78 6.55
C LEU A 353 -24.94 8.73 6.82
N ALA A 354 -25.92 8.76 5.91
CA ALA A 354 -27.14 9.57 6.07
C ALA A 354 -27.95 9.19 7.32
N ARG A 355 -27.90 7.93 7.78
CA ARG A 355 -28.55 7.48 9.04
C ARG A 355 -27.94 8.14 10.28
N PHE A 356 -26.69 8.59 10.18
CA PHE A 356 -25.99 9.33 11.22
C PHE A 356 -26.03 10.86 10.97
N GLY A 357 -26.86 11.32 10.02
CA GLY A 357 -27.01 12.74 9.71
C GLY A 357 -25.82 13.37 8.99
N PHE A 358 -24.92 12.56 8.42
CA PHE A 358 -23.71 13.04 7.78
C PHE A 358 -23.79 12.94 6.24
N ASP A 359 -23.50 14.05 5.56
CA ASP A 359 -23.30 14.12 4.12
C ASP A 359 -21.85 14.57 3.84
N PRO A 360 -20.96 13.66 3.47
CA PRO A 360 -19.53 13.98 3.30
C PRO A 360 -19.27 14.99 2.18
N ARG A 361 -20.19 15.20 1.24
CA ARG A 361 -20.04 16.19 0.15
C ARG A 361 -20.01 17.62 0.67
N ARG A 362 -20.58 17.87 1.85
CA ARG A 362 -20.56 19.20 2.50
C ARG A 362 -19.21 19.59 3.07
N GLU A 363 -18.32 18.61 3.24
CA GLU A 363 -16.95 18.80 3.74
C GLU A 363 -15.94 19.11 2.62
N LEU A 364 -16.40 19.11 1.37
CA LEU A 364 -15.54 19.30 0.19
C LEU A 364 -15.56 20.75 -0.29
N ASP A 365 -14.47 21.20 -0.87
CA ASP A 365 -14.35 22.46 -1.59
C ASP A 365 -15.11 22.41 -2.92
N GLY A 366 -16.43 22.55 -2.88
CA GLY A 366 -17.32 22.37 -4.01
C GLY A 366 -17.52 20.89 -4.35
N GLU A 367 -17.90 20.60 -5.59
CA GLU A 367 -18.19 19.23 -6.03
C GLU A 367 -16.93 18.43 -6.42
N ARG A 368 -15.75 19.07 -6.40
CA ARG A 368 -14.52 18.45 -6.86
C ARG A 368 -14.09 17.31 -5.92
N GLY A 369 -13.93 16.12 -6.49
CA GLY A 369 -13.57 14.93 -5.71
C GLY A 369 -14.74 14.13 -5.15
N ALA A 370 -15.99 14.56 -5.39
CA ALA A 370 -17.20 13.80 -5.06
C ALA A 370 -17.49 12.73 -6.13
N ARG A 371 -16.61 11.73 -6.25
CA ARG A 371 -16.73 10.67 -7.28
C ARG A 371 -17.68 9.58 -6.81
N GLU A 372 -18.58 9.12 -7.69
CA GLU A 372 -19.50 8.01 -7.41
C GLU A 372 -18.86 6.64 -7.69
N LEU A 373 -17.63 6.45 -7.18
CA LEU A 373 -16.90 5.19 -7.26
C LEU A 373 -17.17 4.36 -5.99
N PRO A 374 -17.13 3.01 -6.09
CA PRO A 374 -17.22 2.15 -4.92
C PRO A 374 -15.99 2.31 -4.02
N PHE A 375 -16.14 1.85 -2.78
CA PHE A 375 -15.11 1.89 -1.76
C PHE A 375 -14.57 0.50 -1.49
N VAL A 376 -13.26 0.42 -1.27
CA VAL A 376 -12.62 -0.71 -0.61
C VAL A 376 -12.01 -0.22 0.70
N TYR A 377 -12.23 -0.98 1.77
CA TYR A 377 -11.69 -0.69 3.09
C TYR A 377 -10.74 -1.80 3.53
N VAL A 378 -9.63 -1.43 4.18
CA VAL A 378 -8.55 -2.34 4.50
C VAL A 378 -8.08 -2.11 5.93
N PHE A 379 -8.15 -3.15 6.76
CA PHE A 379 -7.61 -3.13 8.12
C PHE A 379 -6.13 -3.48 8.21
N GLY A 380 -5.53 -3.85 7.09
CA GLY A 380 -4.18 -4.33 6.94
C GLY A 380 -4.11 -5.86 6.86
N ARG A 381 -2.88 -6.38 6.82
CA ARG A 381 -2.62 -7.79 6.57
C ARG A 381 -3.18 -8.70 7.64
N SER A 382 -3.71 -9.84 7.21
CA SER A 382 -4.18 -10.91 8.09
C SER A 382 -3.06 -11.86 8.51
N ASP A 383 -1.92 -11.86 7.76
CA ASP A 383 -0.72 -12.60 8.11
C ASP A 383 0.03 -11.92 9.28
N PHE A 384 1.00 -12.62 9.85
CA PHE A 384 1.79 -12.15 11.00
C PHE A 384 2.84 -11.10 10.64
N THR A 385 2.67 -10.37 9.54
CA THR A 385 3.59 -9.36 9.05
C THR A 385 3.29 -8.00 9.67
N VAL A 386 4.32 -7.23 10.06
CA VAL A 386 4.20 -5.81 10.41
C VAL A 386 4.85 -4.95 9.32
N SER A 387 4.22 -3.82 9.00
CA SER A 387 4.79 -2.84 8.07
C SER A 387 5.46 -1.72 8.85
N TYR A 388 6.69 -1.36 8.44
CA TYR A 388 7.49 -0.32 9.07
C TYR A 388 8.30 0.43 8.02
N PHE A 389 8.05 1.72 7.83
CA PHE A 389 8.61 2.54 6.75
C PHE A 389 8.42 1.92 5.34
N GLY A 390 7.31 1.21 5.13
CA GLY A 390 7.01 0.50 3.90
C GLY A 390 7.67 -0.88 3.76
N ALA A 391 8.55 -1.25 4.68
CA ALA A 391 9.13 -2.58 4.72
C ALA A 391 8.20 -3.56 5.44
N ASN A 392 7.98 -4.73 4.85
CA ASN A 392 7.27 -5.83 5.49
C ASN A 392 8.25 -6.63 6.35
N ILE A 393 8.06 -6.60 7.66
CA ILE A 393 8.88 -7.33 8.63
C ILE A 393 8.13 -8.59 9.04
N TYR A 394 8.78 -9.72 8.83
CA TYR A 394 8.25 -11.04 9.15
C TYR A 394 8.82 -11.53 10.50
N PRO A 395 8.03 -12.26 11.31
CA PRO A 395 8.53 -12.85 12.55
C PRO A 395 9.82 -13.65 12.36
N GLU A 396 9.94 -14.38 11.25
CA GLU A 396 11.13 -15.18 10.92
C GLU A 396 12.42 -14.35 10.84
N ASN A 397 12.31 -13.08 10.44
CA ASN A 397 13.48 -12.18 10.39
C ASN A 397 13.97 -11.81 11.81
N VAL A 398 13.05 -11.73 12.79
CA VAL A 398 13.35 -11.44 14.19
C VAL A 398 13.86 -12.70 14.92
N VAL A 399 13.24 -13.87 14.64
CA VAL A 399 13.65 -15.17 15.20
C VAL A 399 15.14 -15.37 15.07
N VAL A 400 15.69 -15.18 13.86
CA VAL A 400 17.11 -15.36 13.60
C VAL A 400 17.98 -14.45 14.49
N GLY A 401 17.52 -13.24 14.77
CA GLY A 401 18.26 -12.30 15.65
C GLY A 401 18.27 -12.73 17.12
N ILE A 402 17.17 -13.30 17.62
CA ILE A 402 17.09 -13.76 19.03
C ILE A 402 17.71 -15.15 19.25
N GLU A 403 17.91 -15.93 18.21
CA GLU A 403 18.59 -17.25 18.26
C GLU A 403 20.11 -17.17 18.21
N GLN A 404 20.70 -15.98 18.19
CA GLN A 404 22.15 -15.81 18.12
C GLN A 404 22.85 -16.04 19.48
N PRO A 405 24.14 -16.48 19.45
CA PRO A 405 24.96 -16.53 20.65
C PRO A 405 24.99 -15.19 21.38
N GLY A 406 24.89 -15.21 22.71
CA GLY A 406 24.80 -14.01 23.54
C GLY A 406 23.36 -13.49 23.75
N VAL A 407 22.38 -14.03 23.03
CA VAL A 407 20.95 -13.75 23.24
C VAL A 407 20.16 -15.03 23.57
N LYS A 408 20.31 -16.10 22.79
CA LYS A 408 19.55 -17.34 22.91
C LYS A 408 19.65 -18.03 24.29
N GLU A 409 20.71 -17.76 25.03
CA GLU A 409 21.01 -18.41 26.32
C GLU A 409 20.05 -17.97 27.43
N TRP A 410 19.42 -16.79 27.29
CA TRP A 410 18.59 -16.20 28.34
C TRP A 410 17.17 -15.85 27.84
N VAL A 411 16.78 -16.27 26.63
CA VAL A 411 15.43 -16.10 26.10
C VAL A 411 14.74 -17.46 25.89
N THR A 412 13.40 -17.47 25.85
CA THR A 412 12.63 -18.67 25.50
C THR A 412 12.47 -18.87 23.98
N GLY A 413 12.84 -17.86 23.18
CA GLY A 413 12.58 -17.81 21.74
C GLY A 413 11.21 -17.23 21.39
N LYS A 414 10.35 -16.94 22.37
CA LYS A 414 9.08 -16.22 22.11
C LYS A 414 9.31 -14.71 22.15
N PHE A 415 8.61 -14.02 21.28
CA PHE A 415 8.60 -12.55 21.23
C PHE A 415 7.29 -12.05 20.62
N VAL A 416 7.00 -10.77 20.84
CA VAL A 416 5.92 -10.05 20.16
C VAL A 416 6.53 -8.87 19.38
N LEU A 417 6.29 -8.87 18.08
CA LEU A 417 6.72 -7.84 17.15
C LEU A 417 5.53 -6.92 16.85
N GLU A 418 5.75 -5.62 16.97
CA GLU A 418 4.74 -4.61 16.70
C GLU A 418 5.38 -3.29 16.26
N VAL A 419 4.64 -2.48 15.53
CA VAL A 419 4.98 -1.08 15.28
C VAL A 419 4.16 -0.24 16.24
N ARG A 420 4.83 0.64 16.98
CA ARG A 420 4.23 1.57 17.94
C ARG A 420 4.54 3.00 17.56
N GLU A 421 3.73 3.91 18.08
CA GLU A 421 3.96 5.34 17.97
C GLU A 421 4.42 5.91 19.34
N GLY A 422 5.40 6.80 19.30
CA GLY A 422 5.79 7.63 20.44
C GLY A 422 4.81 8.78 20.67
N ALA A 423 5.11 9.59 21.71
CA ALA A 423 4.29 10.76 22.06
C ALA A 423 4.12 11.76 20.89
N ASP A 424 5.12 11.88 20.03
CA ASP A 424 5.11 12.73 18.83
C ASP A 424 4.65 11.98 17.57
N ARG A 425 3.97 10.85 17.74
CA ARG A 425 3.50 9.94 16.68
C ARG A 425 4.61 9.46 15.73
N ASP A 426 5.85 9.46 16.22
CA ASP A 426 6.96 8.81 15.54
C ASP A 426 6.84 7.31 15.67
N ALA A 427 6.77 6.63 14.53
CA ALA A 427 6.74 5.19 14.49
C ALA A 427 8.09 4.61 14.92
N TYR A 428 8.06 3.52 15.70
CA TYR A 428 9.21 2.72 16.05
C TYR A 428 8.88 1.23 16.08
N LEU A 429 9.89 0.41 15.77
CA LEU A 429 9.79 -1.03 15.86
C LEU A 429 9.93 -1.44 17.34
N SER A 430 8.92 -2.13 17.88
CA SER A 430 8.90 -2.66 19.23
C SER A 430 9.01 -4.18 19.20
N VAL A 431 9.92 -4.75 19.97
CA VAL A 431 10.07 -6.19 20.13
C VAL A 431 10.05 -6.52 21.62
N VAL A 432 8.98 -7.19 22.07
CA VAL A 432 8.88 -7.69 23.44
C VAL A 432 9.38 -9.13 23.44
N VAL A 433 10.40 -9.45 24.23
CA VAL A 433 11.06 -10.77 24.26
C VAL A 433 10.83 -11.44 25.61
N GLU A 434 10.46 -12.72 25.58
CA GLU A 434 10.27 -13.52 26.78
C GLU A 434 11.62 -14.04 27.31
N LEU A 435 11.92 -13.73 28.57
CA LEU A 435 13.08 -14.27 29.29
C LEU A 435 12.88 -15.75 29.61
N ALA A 436 13.97 -16.51 29.63
CA ALA A 436 13.95 -17.87 30.15
C ALA A 436 13.63 -17.87 31.66
N PRO A 437 13.02 -18.94 32.21
CA PRO A 437 12.70 -19.03 33.63
C PRO A 437 13.95 -18.80 34.51
N GLY A 438 13.84 -17.91 35.48
CA GLY A 438 14.92 -17.57 36.40
C GLY A 438 15.88 -16.47 35.91
N GLU A 439 15.73 -16.03 34.68
CA GLU A 439 16.53 -14.94 34.12
C GLU A 439 15.92 -13.57 34.47
N ALA A 440 16.80 -12.57 34.70
CA ALA A 440 16.39 -11.20 35.01
C ALA A 440 16.66 -10.25 33.85
N GLU A 441 15.82 -9.23 33.73
CA GLU A 441 16.05 -8.16 32.75
C GLU A 441 17.28 -7.33 33.13
N SER A 442 18.01 -6.85 32.12
CA SER A 442 19.07 -5.86 32.26
C SER A 442 19.17 -5.02 30.98
N GLU A 443 19.73 -3.83 31.12
CA GLU A 443 19.99 -2.94 29.98
C GLU A 443 20.94 -3.59 28.98
N ALA A 444 22.00 -4.24 29.44
CA ALA A 444 22.94 -4.95 28.59
C ALA A 444 22.27 -6.04 27.73
N ARG A 445 21.30 -6.78 28.30
CA ARG A 445 20.53 -7.79 27.57
C ARG A 445 19.58 -7.15 26.54
N ARG A 446 18.91 -6.05 26.90
CA ARG A 446 18.05 -5.30 25.95
C ARG A 446 18.87 -4.83 24.75
N ASP A 447 20.04 -4.24 25.00
CA ASP A 447 20.92 -3.75 23.95
C ASP A 447 21.51 -4.87 23.09
N ALA A 448 21.87 -6.00 23.72
CA ALA A 448 22.35 -7.17 22.98
C ALA A 448 21.27 -7.71 22.02
N ALA A 449 20.04 -7.87 22.49
CA ALA A 449 18.92 -8.30 21.65
C ALA A 449 18.61 -7.28 20.55
N ALA A 450 18.58 -5.98 20.87
CA ALA A 450 18.30 -4.93 19.89
C ALA A 450 19.33 -4.92 18.76
N ARG A 451 20.63 -4.96 19.08
CA ARG A 451 21.71 -5.03 18.08
C ARG A 451 21.62 -6.29 17.22
N SER A 452 21.41 -7.45 17.84
CA SER A 452 21.33 -8.71 17.12
C SER A 452 20.12 -8.72 16.16
N ILE A 453 18.96 -8.25 16.60
CA ILE A 453 17.75 -8.16 15.77
C ILE A 453 17.97 -7.18 14.61
N GLU A 454 18.53 -5.99 14.87
CA GLU A 454 18.82 -4.99 13.82
C GLU A 454 19.76 -5.55 12.75
N GLU A 455 20.88 -6.15 13.16
CA GLU A 455 21.87 -6.74 12.25
C GLU A 455 21.23 -7.77 11.33
N HIS A 456 20.39 -8.65 11.89
CA HIS A 456 19.75 -9.70 11.12
C HIS A 456 18.60 -9.19 10.24
N LEU A 457 17.85 -8.20 10.68
CA LEU A 457 16.87 -7.51 9.84
C LEU A 457 17.55 -6.84 8.64
N VAL A 458 18.63 -6.11 8.86
CA VAL A 458 19.39 -5.47 7.77
C VAL A 458 19.97 -6.50 6.80
N ARG A 459 20.42 -7.65 7.29
CA ARG A 459 21.00 -8.72 6.48
C ARG A 459 19.94 -9.47 5.68
N LEU A 460 18.81 -9.83 6.30
CA LEU A 460 17.82 -10.78 5.75
C LEU A 460 16.66 -10.12 5.04
N ASN A 461 16.38 -8.84 5.36
CA ASN A 461 15.24 -8.13 4.81
C ASN A 461 15.72 -6.94 3.97
N SER A 462 15.64 -7.11 2.65
CA SER A 462 16.10 -6.11 1.69
C SER A 462 15.27 -4.84 1.71
N GLU A 463 13.95 -4.91 1.96
CA GLU A 463 13.10 -3.73 2.15
C GLU A 463 13.50 -2.97 3.41
N PHE A 464 13.67 -3.66 4.53
CA PHE A 464 14.11 -3.03 5.79
C PHE A 464 15.43 -2.28 5.60
N ARG A 465 16.41 -2.92 4.98
CA ARG A 465 17.70 -2.30 4.67
C ARG A 465 17.58 -1.08 3.76
N SER A 466 16.68 -1.11 2.78
CA SER A 466 16.55 -0.08 1.76
C SER A 466 15.63 1.07 2.15
N TYR A 467 14.56 0.78 2.92
CA TYR A 467 13.52 1.75 3.22
C TYR A 467 13.70 2.42 4.58
N VAL A 468 14.12 1.64 5.60
CA VAL A 468 14.20 2.14 6.96
C VAL A 468 15.46 2.99 7.13
N PRO A 469 15.34 4.28 7.51
CA PRO A 469 16.50 5.14 7.79
C PRO A 469 17.40 4.55 8.86
N ALA A 470 18.71 4.70 8.73
CA ALA A 470 19.68 4.10 9.65
C ALA A 470 19.38 4.43 11.13
N GLY A 471 19.01 5.68 11.44
CA GLY A 471 18.65 6.10 12.80
C GLY A 471 17.31 5.57 13.33
N LYS A 472 16.55 4.83 12.52
CA LYS A 472 15.26 4.24 12.90
C LYS A 472 15.27 2.71 12.85
N ARG A 473 16.42 2.07 12.56
CA ARG A 473 16.53 0.60 12.41
C ARG A 473 16.58 -0.15 13.73
N ALA A 474 17.18 0.43 14.76
CA ALA A 474 17.29 -0.21 16.06
C ALA A 474 15.90 -0.41 16.68
N PRO A 475 15.46 -1.65 16.95
CA PRO A 475 14.19 -1.90 17.61
C PRO A 475 14.28 -1.51 19.10
N ARG A 476 13.16 -1.04 19.65
CA ARG A 476 13.02 -0.88 21.10
C ARG A 476 12.67 -2.23 21.69
N VAL A 477 13.63 -2.85 22.38
CA VAL A 477 13.43 -4.16 23.01
C VAL A 477 12.93 -3.98 24.43
N THR A 478 11.88 -4.71 24.80
CA THR A 478 11.38 -4.86 26.15
C THR A 478 11.51 -6.33 26.56
N LEU A 479 12.09 -6.59 27.72
CA LEU A 479 12.20 -7.95 28.27
C LEU A 479 11.05 -8.19 29.26
N ARG A 480 10.44 -9.36 29.20
CA ARG A 480 9.35 -9.78 30.08
C ARG A 480 9.64 -11.16 30.66
N ALA A 481 9.22 -11.39 31.89
CA ALA A 481 9.37 -12.68 32.53
C ALA A 481 8.62 -13.79 31.77
N ALA A 482 9.07 -15.02 31.95
CA ALA A 482 8.37 -16.20 31.40
C ALA A 482 6.93 -16.25 31.90
N GLY A 483 5.97 -16.41 30.97
CA GLY A 483 4.54 -16.47 31.28
C GLY A 483 3.90 -15.12 31.63
N ASP A 484 4.50 -13.98 31.20
CA ASP A 484 3.88 -12.66 31.35
C ASP A 484 2.42 -12.68 30.84
N PRO A 485 1.41 -12.31 31.65
CA PRO A 485 0.01 -12.48 31.30
C PRO A 485 -0.43 -11.56 30.14
N GLU A 486 0.26 -10.48 29.89
CA GLU A 486 -0.04 -9.53 28.80
C GLU A 486 0.52 -10.00 27.46
N TYR A 487 1.75 -10.51 27.44
CA TYR A 487 2.48 -10.82 26.20
C TYR A 487 2.63 -12.32 25.96
N PHE A 488 2.77 -13.12 27.01
CA PHE A 488 3.09 -14.55 26.94
C PHE A 488 2.17 -15.40 27.84
N PRO A 489 0.82 -15.26 27.74
CA PRO A 489 -0.11 -15.98 28.59
C PRO A 489 0.07 -17.50 28.42
N LEU A 490 0.03 -18.22 29.55
CA LEU A 490 0.15 -19.67 29.55
C LEU A 490 -1.14 -20.33 29.01
N GLY A 491 -0.97 -21.45 28.31
CA GLY A 491 -2.09 -22.26 27.83
C GLY A 491 -2.78 -21.76 26.56
N VAL A 492 -2.30 -20.69 25.93
CA VAL A 492 -2.79 -20.19 24.63
C VAL A 492 -1.71 -20.27 23.56
N LYS A 493 -2.13 -20.41 22.30
CA LYS A 493 -1.20 -20.38 21.15
C LYS A 493 -0.54 -19.01 21.08
N HIS A 494 0.80 -18.99 21.06
CA HIS A 494 1.58 -17.78 20.98
C HIS A 494 1.34 -17.02 19.65
N ARG A 495 1.26 -15.69 19.74
CA ARG A 495 1.14 -14.78 18.58
C ARG A 495 2.38 -13.92 18.51
N TYR A 496 3.14 -14.06 17.44
CA TYR A 496 4.40 -13.35 17.22
C TYR A 496 4.24 -11.87 16.85
N THR A 497 3.04 -11.43 16.48
CA THR A 497 2.77 -10.04 16.13
C THR A 497 1.51 -9.52 16.81
N ARG A 498 1.51 -8.22 17.11
CA ARG A 498 0.31 -7.46 17.48
C ARG A 498 0.11 -6.32 16.50
N LYS A 499 -1.16 -6.03 16.20
CA LYS A 499 -1.54 -4.86 15.40
C LYS A 499 -1.72 -3.66 16.31
N PRO A 500 -1.41 -2.41 15.83
CA PRO A 500 -1.68 -1.20 16.60
C PRO A 500 -3.15 -1.16 17.05
N GLY A 501 -3.39 -0.98 18.37
CA GLY A 501 -4.73 -0.86 18.94
C GLY A 501 -5.46 -2.20 19.19
N GLY A 502 -4.76 -3.32 19.20
CA GLY A 502 -5.29 -4.64 19.58
C GLY A 502 -4.92 -5.03 21.00
#